data_dc04cd0d2b59a197d502277f82b95c5a
#
_entry.id   dc04cd0d2b59a197d502277f82b95c5a
#
_cell.length_a   1.000
_cell.length_b   1.000
_cell.length_c   1.000
_cell.angle_alpha   90.00
_cell.angle_beta   90.00
_cell.angle_gamma   90.00
#
_symmetry.space_group_name_H-M   'P 1'
#
loop_
_entity.id
_entity.type
_entity.pdbx_description
1 polymer ?
#
loop_
_entity_poly.entity_id
_entity_poly.type
_entity_poly.pdbx_seq_one_letter_code
_entity_poly.pdbx_strand_id
1 'polypeptide(L)'
;MQELNPSEISEIIKQRIDNLDVSVQSKNEGTIVSVSDGIIRIHGLADVMYGEMIEFEGGVYGMALNLERDSVGAVVLGDYLSLAEGQTCRCTQRILEVPVGPELEGRVVDALGKPIDGKGPIEAKLTAPVEKIAPGVIARKSVDQPIQTGLKSIDAMTPVGRGQRELIIGDRQVGKTAVAIDTIINQKGKGIKCVYVAVGQKASSVANVVKKLEEHGALEYTVIVAATASDPASMQFIAPYAGCSMGEYYRDRGEDSLIVYDDLSKQAVAYRQISLLLRRPPGREAYPGDVFYLHSRLLERASRVSAEYVEAFTNGEVKGKTGSLTALPIIETQAGDVSAFVPTNVISITDGQIFLETDLFNSGIRPAMNPGISVSRVGGAAQTKIIKKLGGGIRIALAQYRELAAFAQFASDLDEATRAQLEPGQRVTELMKQKQYSPLSVAEMGVVIFAANNGYLKDIELNKVLDFEAALLSYMNSEEAALMASVNEKGDWNDDFEAKFKAALEKFKSTQTW
;
A
#
# COMPACT_ATOMS: atom_id res chain seq x y z
N MET A 1 34.20 -13.13 -65.93
CA MET A 1 32.98 -12.68 -65.26
C MET A 1 31.89 -12.68 -66.29
N GLN A 2 30.97 -13.66 -66.27
CA GLN A 2 29.81 -13.65 -67.10
C GLN A 2 28.87 -12.55 -66.63
N GLU A 3 28.60 -11.59 -67.48
CA GLU A 3 27.57 -10.61 -67.29
C GLU A 3 26.21 -11.30 -67.34
N LEU A 4 25.52 -11.33 -66.22
CA LEU A 4 24.15 -11.85 -66.12
C LEU A 4 23.23 -10.95 -66.97
N ASN A 5 22.51 -11.53 -67.89
CA ASN A 5 21.54 -10.84 -68.73
C ASN A 5 20.36 -10.32 -67.89
N PRO A 6 19.82 -9.13 -68.10
CA PRO A 6 18.68 -8.58 -67.33
C PRO A 6 17.47 -9.50 -67.25
N SER A 7 17.25 -10.35 -68.24
CA SER A 7 16.20 -11.38 -68.26
C SER A 7 16.48 -12.52 -67.29
N GLU A 8 17.74 -12.94 -67.11
CA GLU A 8 18.13 -13.97 -66.11
C GLU A 8 18.02 -13.48 -64.69
N ILE A 9 18.37 -12.21 -64.47
CA ILE A 9 18.18 -11.56 -63.16
C ILE A 9 16.68 -11.47 -62.78
N SER A 10 15.83 -11.16 -63.77
CA SER A 10 14.37 -11.11 -63.64
C SER A 10 13.77 -12.50 -63.37
N GLU A 11 14.29 -13.55 -63.98
CA GLU A 11 13.87 -14.93 -63.71
C GLU A 11 14.34 -15.43 -62.34
N ILE A 12 15.56 -15.10 -61.92
CA ILE A 12 16.07 -15.45 -60.59
C ILE A 12 15.28 -14.72 -59.49
N ILE A 13 14.92 -13.46 -59.72
CA ILE A 13 14.07 -12.69 -58.79
C ILE A 13 12.66 -13.30 -58.77
N LYS A 14 12.08 -13.65 -59.90
CA LYS A 14 10.78 -14.34 -59.98
C LYS A 14 10.81 -15.69 -59.27
N GLN A 15 11.80 -16.53 -59.56
CA GLN A 15 11.97 -17.82 -58.86
C GLN A 15 12.19 -17.66 -57.35
N ARG A 16 12.88 -16.61 -56.92
CA ARG A 16 13.00 -16.31 -55.48
C ARG A 16 11.70 -15.78 -54.87
N ILE A 17 10.89 -15.05 -55.62
CA ILE A 17 9.55 -14.59 -55.22
C ILE A 17 8.57 -15.77 -55.19
N ASP A 18 8.61 -16.64 -56.18
CA ASP A 18 7.75 -17.84 -56.29
C ASP A 18 8.15 -18.93 -55.26
N ASN A 19 9.43 -18.99 -54.89
CA ASN A 19 9.96 -19.84 -53.81
C ASN A 19 10.02 -19.14 -52.45
N LEU A 20 9.61 -17.88 -52.36
CA LEU A 20 9.18 -17.33 -51.08
C LEU A 20 7.87 -18.05 -50.76
N ASP A 21 8.03 -19.16 -50.08
CA ASP A 21 6.94 -19.73 -49.33
C ASP A 21 6.45 -18.61 -48.41
N VAL A 22 5.46 -17.87 -48.87
CA VAL A 22 4.56 -17.12 -48.03
C VAL A 22 3.68 -18.19 -47.39
N SER A 23 4.35 -19.12 -46.68
CA SER A 23 3.71 -19.76 -45.55
C SER A 23 3.14 -18.58 -44.77
N VAL A 24 1.89 -18.64 -44.48
CA VAL A 24 1.24 -17.84 -43.48
C VAL A 24 2.09 -18.03 -42.19
N GLN A 25 3.26 -17.36 -42.14
CA GLN A 25 4.01 -17.21 -40.92
C GLN A 25 2.98 -16.60 -40.01
N SER A 26 2.64 -17.36 -39.01
CA SER A 26 1.53 -17.02 -38.15
C SER A 26 1.79 -15.57 -37.72
N LYS A 27 0.82 -14.69 -37.90
CA LYS A 27 0.89 -13.27 -37.50
C LYS A 27 1.32 -13.08 -36.03
N ASN A 28 1.48 -14.17 -35.32
CA ASN A 28 1.80 -14.34 -33.92
C ASN A 28 3.28 -14.66 -33.64
N GLU A 29 4.14 -14.73 -34.67
CA GLU A 29 5.59 -14.94 -34.50
C GLU A 29 6.37 -13.66 -34.84
N GLY A 30 7.45 -13.44 -34.09
CA GLY A 30 8.36 -12.32 -34.30
C GLY A 30 9.81 -12.70 -34.08
N THR A 31 10.71 -11.81 -34.47
CA THR A 31 12.16 -11.97 -34.31
C THR A 31 12.70 -10.82 -33.44
N ILE A 32 13.57 -11.14 -32.51
CA ILE A 32 14.26 -10.17 -31.66
C ILE A 32 15.25 -9.38 -32.55
N VAL A 33 15.06 -8.05 -32.56
CA VAL A 33 15.92 -7.12 -33.33
C VAL A 33 17.02 -6.54 -32.43
N SER A 34 16.71 -6.30 -31.17
CA SER A 34 17.69 -5.82 -30.18
C SER A 34 17.27 -6.16 -28.76
N VAL A 35 18.28 -6.35 -27.90
CA VAL A 35 18.12 -6.58 -26.45
C VAL A 35 18.94 -5.52 -25.72
N SER A 36 18.33 -4.78 -24.80
CA SER A 36 19.01 -3.77 -23.98
C SER A 36 18.34 -3.66 -22.63
N ASP A 37 19.08 -4.00 -21.58
CA ASP A 37 18.65 -3.86 -20.16
C ASP A 37 17.24 -4.41 -19.87
N GLY A 38 16.92 -5.58 -20.42
CA GLY A 38 15.61 -6.22 -20.23
C GLY A 38 14.49 -5.65 -21.10
N ILE A 39 14.80 -4.70 -22.00
CA ILE A 39 13.90 -4.24 -23.05
C ILE A 39 14.26 -4.92 -24.35
N ILE A 40 13.26 -5.46 -25.02
CA ILE A 40 13.42 -6.17 -26.29
C ILE A 40 12.63 -5.45 -27.37
N ARG A 41 13.29 -5.26 -28.51
CA ARG A 41 12.65 -4.80 -29.71
C ARG A 41 12.42 -5.99 -30.63
N ILE A 42 11.20 -6.16 -31.09
CA ILE A 42 10.76 -7.32 -31.85
C ILE A 42 10.21 -6.83 -33.20
N HIS A 43 10.61 -7.46 -34.28
CA HIS A 43 9.99 -7.30 -35.59
C HIS A 43 8.98 -8.42 -35.82
N GLY A 44 7.79 -8.10 -36.31
CA GLY A 44 6.68 -9.03 -36.43
C GLY A 44 5.64 -8.84 -35.33
N LEU A 45 4.98 -9.92 -34.89
CA LEU A 45 3.91 -9.91 -33.87
C LEU A 45 2.75 -8.95 -34.26
N ALA A 46 2.26 -9.05 -35.50
CA ALA A 46 1.29 -8.08 -36.02
C ALA A 46 -0.03 -8.02 -35.25
N ASP A 47 -0.42 -9.09 -34.58
CA ASP A 47 -1.69 -9.20 -33.85
C ASP A 47 -1.52 -9.06 -32.30
N VAL A 48 -0.31 -8.70 -31.84
CA VAL A 48 -0.05 -8.56 -30.38
C VAL A 48 -0.87 -7.42 -29.77
N MET A 49 -1.41 -7.67 -28.57
CA MET A 49 -2.13 -6.66 -27.80
C MET A 49 -1.20 -5.97 -26.77
N TYR A 50 -1.54 -4.74 -26.40
CA TYR A 50 -0.89 -4.06 -25.30
C TYR A 50 -1.08 -4.86 -23.98
N GLY A 51 0.03 -5.10 -23.26
CA GLY A 51 0.00 -5.89 -22.03
C GLY A 51 -0.04 -7.41 -22.24
N GLU A 52 -0.01 -7.87 -23.50
CA GLU A 52 0.03 -9.30 -23.81
C GLU A 52 1.39 -9.91 -23.45
N MET A 53 1.35 -11.14 -22.95
CA MET A 53 2.54 -11.94 -22.70
C MET A 53 3.14 -12.43 -24.02
N ILE A 54 4.45 -12.27 -24.13
CA ILE A 54 5.26 -12.78 -25.24
C ILE A 54 6.15 -13.90 -24.67
N GLU A 55 6.14 -15.04 -25.34
CA GLU A 55 7.02 -16.16 -25.01
C GLU A 55 8.30 -16.09 -25.85
N PHE A 56 9.44 -16.11 -25.21
CA PHE A 56 10.76 -16.19 -25.82
C PHE A 56 11.33 -17.60 -25.73
N GLU A 57 12.36 -17.88 -26.50
CA GLU A 57 13.10 -19.13 -26.44
C GLU A 57 13.64 -19.36 -25.00
N GLY A 58 13.63 -20.62 -24.55
CA GLY A 58 14.07 -20.98 -23.20
C GLY A 58 13.02 -20.79 -22.10
N GLY A 59 11.75 -20.48 -22.46
CA GLY A 59 10.66 -20.32 -21.48
C GLY A 59 10.72 -19.01 -20.70
N VAL A 60 11.38 -18.01 -21.26
CA VAL A 60 11.37 -16.63 -20.74
C VAL A 60 10.13 -15.91 -21.26
N TYR A 61 9.51 -15.10 -20.42
CA TYR A 61 8.33 -14.32 -20.78
C TYR A 61 8.62 -12.82 -20.75
N GLY A 62 7.94 -12.09 -21.62
CA GLY A 62 7.93 -10.63 -21.61
C GLY A 62 6.50 -10.10 -21.74
N MET A 63 6.38 -8.79 -21.65
CA MET A 63 5.10 -8.08 -21.81
C MET A 63 5.24 -6.99 -22.86
N ALA A 64 4.32 -6.93 -23.82
CA ALA A 64 4.26 -5.91 -24.86
C ALA A 64 3.84 -4.56 -24.27
N LEU A 65 4.66 -3.52 -24.43
CA LEU A 65 4.39 -2.18 -23.90
C LEU A 65 4.37 -1.07 -24.97
N ASN A 66 5.09 -1.23 -26.06
CA ASN A 66 5.05 -0.32 -27.21
C ASN A 66 4.61 -1.07 -28.44
N LEU A 67 3.54 -0.63 -29.07
CA LEU A 67 3.05 -1.17 -30.33
C LEU A 67 3.30 -0.12 -31.42
N GLU A 68 4.34 -0.32 -32.20
CA GLU A 68 4.69 0.51 -33.35
C GLU A 68 4.29 -0.21 -34.67
N ARG A 69 4.29 0.51 -35.79
CA ARG A 69 3.86 -0.05 -37.05
C ARG A 69 4.67 -1.28 -37.49
N ASP A 70 5.99 -1.23 -37.29
CA ASP A 70 6.91 -2.24 -37.79
C ASP A 70 7.70 -2.95 -36.65
N SER A 71 7.42 -2.62 -35.42
CA SER A 71 8.10 -3.21 -34.24
C SER A 71 7.26 -3.18 -32.97
N VAL A 72 7.57 -4.11 -32.09
CA VAL A 72 6.99 -4.19 -30.75
C VAL A 72 8.10 -4.00 -29.72
N GLY A 73 7.90 -3.07 -28.80
CA GLY A 73 8.74 -2.91 -27.62
C GLY A 73 8.17 -3.74 -26.47
N ALA A 74 8.92 -4.72 -26.00
CA ALA A 74 8.54 -5.58 -24.88
C ALA A 74 9.53 -5.45 -23.73
N VAL A 75 9.05 -5.69 -22.52
CA VAL A 75 9.87 -5.78 -21.31
C VAL A 75 9.92 -7.23 -20.86
N VAL A 76 11.11 -7.73 -20.53
CA VAL A 76 11.29 -9.10 -20.02
C VAL A 76 10.87 -9.19 -18.56
N LEU A 77 10.15 -10.24 -18.22
CA LEU A 77 9.67 -10.54 -16.88
C LEU A 77 10.61 -11.56 -16.21
N GLY A 78 11.77 -11.09 -15.76
CA GLY A 78 12.80 -11.93 -15.13
C GLY A 78 14.18 -11.79 -15.76
N ASP A 79 14.96 -12.88 -15.77
CA ASP A 79 16.31 -12.89 -16.34
C ASP A 79 16.26 -12.85 -17.87
N TYR A 80 16.99 -11.89 -18.45
CA TYR A 80 17.07 -11.67 -19.90
C TYR A 80 18.45 -12.00 -20.50
N LEU A 81 19.40 -12.47 -19.69
CA LEU A 81 20.78 -12.67 -20.13
C LEU A 81 20.92 -13.78 -21.18
N SER A 82 19.95 -14.68 -21.26
CA SER A 82 19.90 -15.75 -22.25
C SER A 82 19.34 -15.35 -23.61
N LEU A 83 18.77 -14.14 -23.71
CA LEU A 83 18.12 -13.65 -24.93
C LEU A 83 19.10 -12.93 -25.85
N ALA A 84 19.04 -13.24 -27.14
CA ALA A 84 19.94 -12.69 -28.15
C ALA A 84 19.16 -12.22 -29.40
N GLU A 85 19.78 -11.31 -30.15
CA GLU A 85 19.26 -10.87 -31.44
C GLU A 85 19.14 -12.05 -32.40
N GLY A 86 18.08 -12.06 -33.20
CA GLY A 86 17.78 -13.12 -34.17
C GLY A 86 16.96 -14.28 -33.60
N GLN A 87 16.79 -14.40 -32.29
CA GLN A 87 15.91 -15.42 -31.70
C GLN A 87 14.44 -15.15 -32.02
N THR A 88 13.66 -16.23 -32.03
CA THR A 88 12.22 -16.18 -32.29
C THR A 88 11.43 -15.97 -31.01
N CYS A 89 10.27 -15.36 -31.11
CA CYS A 89 9.32 -15.19 -30.01
C CYS A 89 7.88 -15.32 -30.54
N ARG A 90 6.95 -15.57 -29.62
CA ARG A 90 5.54 -15.80 -29.95
C ARG A 90 4.60 -15.02 -29.07
N CYS A 91 3.50 -14.54 -29.65
CA CYS A 91 2.35 -14.09 -28.88
C CYS A 91 1.70 -15.27 -28.16
N THR A 92 1.34 -15.08 -26.90
CA THR A 92 0.64 -16.10 -26.12
C THR A 92 -0.88 -15.96 -26.20
N GLN A 93 -1.38 -14.86 -26.74
CA GLN A 93 -2.79 -14.45 -26.73
C GLN A 93 -3.38 -14.38 -25.30
N ARG A 94 -2.51 -14.21 -24.32
CA ARG A 94 -2.87 -14.11 -22.90
C ARG A 94 -2.31 -12.84 -22.31
N ILE A 95 -3.15 -12.11 -21.62
CA ILE A 95 -2.71 -10.97 -20.77
C ILE A 95 -2.02 -11.54 -19.54
N LEU A 96 -1.05 -10.81 -19.00
CA LEU A 96 -0.32 -11.22 -17.80
C LEU A 96 -1.28 -11.46 -16.64
N GLU A 97 -1.23 -12.66 -16.10
CA GLU A 97 -2.02 -13.10 -14.93
C GLU A 97 -1.11 -13.55 -13.80
N VAL A 98 -1.61 -13.42 -12.59
CA VAL A 98 -0.96 -13.94 -11.37
C VAL A 98 -1.91 -14.85 -10.61
N PRO A 99 -1.37 -15.82 -9.85
CA PRO A 99 -2.17 -16.64 -8.96
C PRO A 99 -2.85 -15.78 -7.88
N VAL A 100 -4.07 -16.13 -7.55
CA VAL A 100 -4.87 -15.48 -6.50
C VAL A 100 -5.59 -16.54 -5.66
N GLY A 101 -5.88 -16.23 -4.42
CA GLY A 101 -6.63 -17.12 -3.55
C GLY A 101 -5.98 -17.34 -2.19
N PRO A 102 -6.64 -18.09 -1.31
CA PRO A 102 -6.18 -18.33 0.05
C PRO A 102 -4.89 -19.17 0.12
N GLU A 103 -4.53 -19.88 -0.96
CA GLU A 103 -3.30 -20.66 -1.05
C GLU A 103 -2.04 -19.79 -0.98
N LEU A 104 -2.18 -18.48 -1.20
CA LEU A 104 -1.10 -17.49 -1.10
C LEU A 104 -0.92 -16.95 0.33
N GLU A 105 -1.86 -17.16 1.23
CA GLU A 105 -1.77 -16.66 2.61
C GLU A 105 -0.56 -17.29 3.32
N GLY A 106 0.20 -16.46 4.02
CA GLY A 106 1.42 -16.90 4.71
C GLY A 106 2.64 -17.11 3.81
N ARG A 107 2.54 -16.78 2.52
CA ARG A 107 3.59 -17.00 1.53
C ARG A 107 4.26 -15.69 1.13
N VAL A 108 5.52 -15.82 0.72
CA VAL A 108 6.30 -14.75 0.09
C VAL A 108 6.52 -15.11 -1.37
N VAL A 109 6.06 -14.24 -2.27
CA VAL A 109 6.09 -14.47 -3.71
C VAL A 109 6.77 -13.30 -4.44
N ASP A 110 7.24 -13.56 -5.65
CA ASP A 110 7.71 -12.52 -6.56
C ASP A 110 6.54 -11.79 -7.26
N ALA A 111 6.86 -10.86 -8.15
CA ALA A 111 5.85 -10.09 -8.89
C ALA A 111 4.99 -10.92 -9.86
N LEU A 112 5.37 -12.14 -10.15
CA LEU A 112 4.62 -13.10 -10.97
C LEU A 112 3.84 -14.12 -10.12
N GLY A 113 3.91 -14.00 -8.79
CA GLY A 113 3.27 -14.93 -7.86
C GLY A 113 4.02 -16.23 -7.65
N LYS A 114 5.28 -16.33 -8.10
CA LYS A 114 6.13 -17.50 -7.83
C LYS A 114 6.66 -17.44 -6.39
N PRO A 115 6.64 -18.56 -5.65
CA PRO A 115 7.14 -18.58 -4.27
C PRO A 115 8.65 -18.38 -4.22
N ILE A 116 9.09 -17.51 -3.30
CA ILE A 116 10.52 -17.23 -3.02
C ILE A 116 10.88 -17.47 -1.55
N ASP A 117 9.98 -18.06 -0.79
CA ASP A 117 10.11 -18.32 0.66
C ASP A 117 10.72 -19.69 1.00
N GLY A 118 11.05 -20.50 0.01
CA GLY A 118 11.59 -21.85 0.21
C GLY A 118 10.58 -22.88 0.74
N LYS A 119 9.28 -22.53 0.84
CA LYS A 119 8.24 -23.43 1.36
C LYS A 119 7.60 -24.33 0.28
N GLY A 120 8.22 -24.44 -0.89
CA GLY A 120 7.74 -25.24 -2.01
C GLY A 120 6.72 -24.53 -2.89
N PRO A 121 6.22 -25.21 -3.95
CA PRO A 121 5.29 -24.62 -4.91
C PRO A 121 3.93 -24.26 -4.28
N ILE A 122 3.24 -23.31 -4.89
CA ILE A 122 1.89 -22.92 -4.51
C ILE A 122 0.92 -23.51 -5.51
N GLU A 123 -0.01 -24.34 -5.06
CA GLU A 123 -1.05 -24.93 -5.91
C GLU A 123 -2.29 -24.02 -5.96
N ALA A 124 -2.10 -22.82 -6.51
CA ALA A 124 -3.20 -21.88 -6.70
C ALA A 124 -4.20 -22.40 -7.73
N LYS A 125 -5.47 -22.35 -7.38
CA LYS A 125 -6.57 -22.84 -8.24
C LYS A 125 -7.05 -21.79 -9.23
N LEU A 126 -6.81 -20.53 -8.93
CA LEU A 126 -7.31 -19.39 -9.70
C LEU A 126 -6.19 -18.44 -10.06
N THR A 127 -6.36 -17.78 -11.20
CA THR A 127 -5.52 -16.66 -11.65
C THR A 127 -6.37 -15.42 -11.85
N ALA A 128 -5.75 -14.26 -11.82
CA ALA A 128 -6.39 -13.00 -12.16
C ALA A 128 -5.45 -12.13 -12.98
N PRO A 129 -5.98 -11.35 -13.95
CA PRO A 129 -5.19 -10.39 -14.71
C PRO A 129 -4.49 -9.39 -13.78
N VAL A 130 -3.23 -9.09 -14.09
CA VAL A 130 -2.44 -8.11 -13.32
C VAL A 130 -3.01 -6.71 -13.51
N GLU A 131 -3.37 -6.36 -14.74
CA GLU A 131 -4.04 -5.11 -15.04
C GLU A 131 -5.56 -5.34 -15.21
N LYS A 132 -6.33 -4.60 -14.42
CA LYS A 132 -7.81 -4.62 -14.43
C LYS A 132 -8.35 -3.20 -14.38
N ILE A 133 -9.52 -3.02 -14.96
CA ILE A 133 -10.30 -1.79 -14.79
C ILE A 133 -10.89 -1.76 -13.37
N ALA A 134 -10.74 -0.61 -12.70
CA ALA A 134 -11.32 -0.40 -11.37
C ALA A 134 -12.86 -0.51 -11.40
N PRO A 135 -13.50 -0.91 -10.28
CA PRO A 135 -14.95 -0.89 -10.18
C PRO A 135 -15.53 0.48 -10.51
N GLY A 136 -16.55 0.51 -11.36
CA GLY A 136 -17.24 1.74 -11.75
C GLY A 136 -18.01 2.40 -10.60
N VAL A 137 -18.52 3.60 -10.82
CA VAL A 137 -19.20 4.40 -9.79
C VAL A 137 -20.39 3.67 -9.17
N ILE A 138 -21.20 2.98 -9.98
CA ILE A 138 -22.40 2.25 -9.51
C ILE A 138 -22.04 1.03 -8.66
N ALA A 139 -20.90 0.41 -8.92
CA ALA A 139 -20.43 -0.75 -8.18
C ALA A 139 -19.90 -0.40 -6.77
N ARG A 140 -19.65 0.88 -6.51
CA ARG A 140 -19.05 1.35 -5.24
C ARG A 140 -20.09 1.61 -4.17
N LYS A 141 -19.70 1.34 -2.94
CA LYS A 141 -20.42 1.75 -1.73
C LYS A 141 -19.58 2.78 -0.97
N SER A 142 -20.27 3.70 -0.28
CA SER A 142 -19.58 4.66 0.61
C SER A 142 -18.78 3.97 1.70
N VAL A 143 -17.64 4.55 2.04
CA VAL A 143 -16.77 4.09 3.13
C VAL A 143 -17.39 4.51 4.47
N ASP A 144 -17.84 3.54 5.25
CA ASP A 144 -18.57 3.73 6.50
C ASP A 144 -18.12 2.79 7.63
N GLN A 145 -17.02 2.04 7.42
CA GLN A 145 -16.44 1.13 8.41
C GLN A 145 -14.95 1.40 8.58
N PRO A 146 -14.43 1.39 9.82
CA PRO A 146 -13.01 1.66 10.08
C PRO A 146 -12.10 0.48 9.69
N ILE A 147 -10.91 0.84 9.18
CA ILE A 147 -9.69 0.05 9.35
C ILE A 147 -9.02 0.58 10.62
N GLN A 148 -8.94 -0.26 11.62
CA GLN A 148 -8.27 0.11 12.87
C GLN A 148 -6.78 -0.12 12.72
N THR A 149 -5.99 0.96 12.69
CA THR A 149 -4.53 0.84 12.59
C THR A 149 -3.91 0.36 13.89
N GLY A 150 -4.58 0.59 15.02
CA GLY A 150 -4.06 0.33 16.35
C GLY A 150 -3.11 1.43 16.85
N LEU A 151 -2.93 2.49 16.08
CA LEU A 151 -2.10 3.64 16.42
C LEU A 151 -2.97 4.81 16.89
N LYS A 152 -2.80 5.23 18.13
CA LYS A 152 -3.61 6.28 18.78
C LYS A 152 -3.70 7.55 17.95
N SER A 153 -2.56 8.02 17.46
CA SER A 153 -2.47 9.25 16.68
C SER A 153 -3.24 9.17 15.37
N ILE A 154 -3.22 8.02 14.70
CA ILE A 154 -3.87 7.83 13.40
C ILE A 154 -5.37 7.63 13.59
N ASP A 155 -5.77 6.64 14.39
CA ASP A 155 -7.18 6.29 14.55
C ASP A 155 -8.01 7.44 15.16
N ALA A 156 -7.40 8.26 16.05
CA ALA A 156 -8.07 9.41 16.63
C ALA A 156 -8.14 10.63 15.69
N MET A 157 -7.11 10.88 14.87
CA MET A 157 -6.99 12.15 14.14
C MET A 157 -7.07 12.02 12.61
N THR A 158 -6.62 10.90 12.04
CA THR A 158 -6.59 10.66 10.60
C THR A 158 -7.08 9.24 10.30
N PRO A 159 -8.35 8.95 10.61
CA PRO A 159 -8.89 7.59 10.53
C PRO A 159 -8.94 7.08 9.09
N VAL A 160 -8.69 5.78 8.94
CA VAL A 160 -8.72 5.07 7.67
C VAL A 160 -9.95 4.17 7.62
N GLY A 161 -10.70 4.23 6.53
CA GLY A 161 -11.89 3.40 6.32
C GLY A 161 -11.66 2.23 5.36
N ARG A 162 -12.50 1.21 5.45
CA ARG A 162 -12.46 0.05 4.55
C ARG A 162 -12.83 0.45 3.14
N GLY A 163 -11.88 0.31 2.21
CA GLY A 163 -12.01 0.75 0.83
C GLY A 163 -11.42 2.13 0.54
N GLN A 164 -10.84 2.80 1.54
CA GLN A 164 -10.15 4.08 1.40
C GLN A 164 -8.72 3.89 0.89
N ARG A 165 -8.20 4.92 0.23
CA ARG A 165 -6.79 5.06 -0.16
C ARG A 165 -6.16 6.13 0.71
N GLU A 166 -5.39 5.74 1.70
CA GLU A 166 -4.71 6.69 2.59
C GLU A 166 -3.21 6.63 2.37
N LEU A 167 -2.63 7.75 1.95
CA LEU A 167 -1.21 7.86 1.66
C LEU A 167 -0.39 7.96 2.95
N ILE A 168 0.68 7.18 3.06
CA ILE A 168 1.72 7.36 4.08
C ILE A 168 2.91 8.03 3.41
N ILE A 169 3.22 9.26 3.80
CA ILE A 169 4.23 10.08 3.14
C ILE A 169 5.23 10.66 4.14
N GLY A 170 6.48 10.76 3.77
CA GLY A 170 7.55 11.35 4.58
C GLY A 170 8.93 10.94 4.10
N ASP A 171 9.95 11.51 4.70
CA ASP A 171 11.35 11.26 4.35
C ASP A 171 11.78 9.82 4.67
N ARG A 172 12.99 9.50 4.28
CA ARG A 172 13.57 8.18 4.55
C ARG A 172 13.72 7.95 6.06
N GLN A 173 13.40 6.74 6.52
CA GLN A 173 13.58 6.29 7.91
C GLN A 173 12.75 7.03 8.98
N VAL A 174 11.68 7.71 8.61
CA VAL A 174 10.76 8.37 9.58
C VAL A 174 9.66 7.44 10.13
N GLY A 175 9.69 6.15 9.77
CA GLY A 175 8.76 5.15 10.31
C GLY A 175 7.56 4.80 9.42
N LYS A 176 7.57 5.13 8.12
CA LYS A 176 6.48 4.80 7.17
C LYS A 176 6.13 3.31 7.16
N THR A 177 7.13 2.45 6.97
CA THR A 177 6.97 0.99 7.01
C THR A 177 6.46 0.50 8.36
N ALA A 178 6.91 1.10 9.47
CA ALA A 178 6.45 0.72 10.80
C ALA A 178 4.95 0.95 10.98
N VAL A 179 4.42 2.09 10.54
CA VAL A 179 2.97 2.38 10.55
C VAL A 179 2.19 1.34 9.75
N ALA A 180 2.68 0.96 8.58
CA ALA A 180 2.04 -0.04 7.74
C ALA A 180 2.06 -1.44 8.39
N ILE A 181 3.18 -1.86 8.97
CA ILE A 181 3.31 -3.14 9.66
C ILE A 181 2.43 -3.20 10.91
N ASP A 182 2.40 -2.14 11.72
CA ASP A 182 1.50 -2.05 12.89
C ASP A 182 0.03 -2.19 12.46
N THR A 183 -0.34 -1.57 11.35
CA THR A 183 -1.70 -1.68 10.79
C THR A 183 -2.01 -3.12 10.39
N ILE A 184 -1.08 -3.84 9.74
CA ILE A 184 -1.25 -5.25 9.38
C ILE A 184 -1.37 -6.12 10.63
N ILE A 185 -0.49 -5.95 11.61
CA ILE A 185 -0.52 -6.70 12.87
C ILE A 185 -1.86 -6.53 13.58
N ASN A 186 -2.42 -5.32 13.56
CA ASN A 186 -3.69 -5.02 14.21
C ASN A 186 -4.93 -5.63 13.52
N GLN A 187 -4.78 -6.23 12.34
CA GLN A 187 -5.88 -6.91 11.65
C GLN A 187 -6.11 -8.35 12.15
N LYS A 188 -5.25 -8.86 13.04
CA LYS A 188 -5.39 -10.20 13.59
C LYS A 188 -6.78 -10.41 14.22
N GLY A 189 -7.46 -11.46 13.78
CA GLY A 189 -8.81 -11.83 14.26
C GLY A 189 -9.96 -10.93 13.77
N LYS A 190 -9.70 -9.96 12.89
CA LYS A 190 -10.72 -9.03 12.36
C LYS A 190 -11.29 -9.45 10.99
N GLY A 191 -10.86 -10.59 10.46
CA GLY A 191 -11.32 -11.12 9.17
C GLY A 191 -10.83 -10.32 7.96
N ILE A 192 -9.77 -9.51 8.12
CA ILE A 192 -9.19 -8.71 7.04
C ILE A 192 -7.93 -9.40 6.54
N LYS A 193 -7.89 -9.69 5.24
CA LYS A 193 -6.72 -10.26 4.58
C LYS A 193 -5.77 -9.16 4.13
N CYS A 194 -4.48 -9.38 4.30
CA CYS A 194 -3.47 -8.38 4.04
C CYS A 194 -2.57 -8.77 2.88
N VAL A 195 -2.14 -7.77 2.11
CA VAL A 195 -1.11 -7.91 1.08
C VAL A 195 -0.05 -6.84 1.34
N TYR A 196 1.20 -7.25 1.50
CA TYR A 196 2.31 -6.33 1.62
C TYR A 196 3.17 -6.42 0.36
N VAL A 197 3.28 -5.32 -0.38
CA VAL A 197 4.06 -5.26 -1.62
C VAL A 197 5.33 -4.46 -1.37
N ALA A 198 6.47 -5.15 -1.39
CA ALA A 198 7.80 -4.54 -1.30
C ALA A 198 8.31 -4.23 -2.72
N VAL A 199 8.60 -2.96 -3.00
CA VAL A 199 9.08 -2.51 -4.30
C VAL A 199 10.45 -1.85 -4.16
N GLY A 200 11.46 -2.40 -4.84
CA GLY A 200 12.81 -1.84 -4.89
C GLY A 200 13.50 -1.74 -3.52
N GLN A 201 13.07 -2.53 -2.55
CA GLN A 201 13.68 -2.59 -1.23
C GLN A 201 14.87 -3.58 -1.20
N LYS A 202 15.75 -3.39 -0.22
CA LYS A 202 16.81 -4.37 0.03
C LYS A 202 16.21 -5.70 0.50
N ALA A 203 16.72 -6.82 0.03
CA ALA A 203 16.27 -8.14 0.45
C ALA A 203 16.30 -8.34 1.98
N SER A 204 17.30 -7.76 2.67
CA SER A 204 17.38 -7.77 4.14
C SER A 204 16.22 -7.02 4.81
N SER A 205 15.74 -5.93 4.20
CA SER A 205 14.57 -5.18 4.72
C SER A 205 13.30 -6.00 4.57
N VAL A 206 13.12 -6.65 3.42
CA VAL A 206 11.98 -7.56 3.19
C VAL A 206 12.01 -8.73 4.18
N ALA A 207 13.17 -9.36 4.37
CA ALA A 207 13.33 -10.44 5.35
C ALA A 207 12.97 -10.00 6.79
N ASN A 208 13.32 -8.77 7.18
CA ASN A 208 12.93 -8.22 8.47
C ASN A 208 11.41 -8.03 8.60
N VAL A 209 10.74 -7.57 7.54
CA VAL A 209 9.26 -7.45 7.52
C VAL A 209 8.62 -8.82 7.67
N VAL A 210 9.05 -9.82 6.90
CA VAL A 210 8.56 -11.21 7.00
C VAL A 210 8.69 -11.70 8.44
N LYS A 211 9.89 -11.58 9.03
CA LYS A 211 10.16 -11.99 10.40
C LYS A 211 9.26 -11.28 11.42
N LYS A 212 9.05 -9.97 11.27
CA LYS A 212 8.19 -9.20 12.18
C LYS A 212 6.73 -9.62 12.09
N LEU A 213 6.22 -9.87 10.91
CA LEU A 213 4.85 -10.38 10.72
C LEU A 213 4.70 -11.80 11.28
N GLU A 214 5.71 -12.65 11.12
CA GLU A 214 5.72 -14.01 11.67
C GLU A 214 5.76 -14.01 13.21
N GLU A 215 6.64 -13.20 13.82
CA GLU A 215 6.74 -13.06 15.29
C GLU A 215 5.42 -12.64 15.94
N HIS A 216 4.58 -11.87 15.25
CA HIS A 216 3.29 -11.40 15.74
C HIS A 216 2.09 -12.26 15.26
N GLY A 217 2.36 -13.35 14.52
CA GLY A 217 1.32 -14.20 13.96
C GLY A 217 0.47 -13.50 12.90
N ALA A 218 0.99 -12.45 12.27
CA ALA A 218 0.33 -11.69 11.23
C ALA A 218 0.61 -12.22 9.82
N LEU A 219 1.64 -13.06 9.67
CA LEU A 219 1.96 -13.67 8.39
C LEU A 219 0.86 -14.63 7.92
N GLU A 220 0.16 -15.29 8.85
CA GLU A 220 -0.88 -16.29 8.55
C GLU A 220 -2.02 -15.76 7.65
N TYR A 221 -2.33 -14.47 7.73
CA TYR A 221 -3.36 -13.82 6.92
C TYR A 221 -2.78 -12.78 5.95
N THR A 222 -1.46 -12.81 5.73
CA THR A 222 -0.76 -11.84 4.89
C THR A 222 -0.03 -12.54 3.74
N VAL A 223 -0.18 -11.99 2.55
CA VAL A 223 0.63 -12.33 1.37
C VAL A 223 1.71 -11.26 1.22
N ILE A 224 2.96 -11.66 1.02
CA ILE A 224 4.05 -10.73 0.73
C ILE A 224 4.46 -10.89 -0.73
N VAL A 225 4.36 -9.80 -1.49
CA VAL A 225 4.83 -9.71 -2.87
C VAL A 225 6.13 -8.89 -2.88
N ALA A 226 7.24 -9.49 -3.28
CA ALA A 226 8.53 -8.82 -3.24
C ALA A 226 9.13 -8.69 -4.65
N ALA A 227 9.46 -7.45 -5.02
CA ALA A 227 10.35 -7.11 -6.11
C ALA A 227 11.48 -6.26 -5.51
N THR A 228 12.62 -6.89 -5.24
CA THR A 228 13.74 -6.27 -4.53
C THR A 228 14.52 -5.29 -5.41
N ALA A 229 15.45 -4.56 -4.81
CA ALA A 229 16.31 -3.61 -5.54
C ALA A 229 17.25 -4.30 -6.55
N SER A 230 17.48 -5.62 -6.42
CA SER A 230 18.26 -6.42 -7.37
C SER A 230 17.43 -6.99 -8.52
N ASP A 231 16.11 -6.93 -8.41
CA ASP A 231 15.23 -7.44 -9.47
C ASP A 231 15.12 -6.43 -10.62
N PRO A 232 14.87 -6.91 -11.85
CA PRO A 232 14.68 -6.04 -13.01
C PRO A 232 13.58 -4.98 -12.79
N ALA A 233 13.71 -3.83 -13.44
CA ALA A 233 12.72 -2.75 -13.37
C ALA A 233 11.30 -3.21 -13.74
N SER A 234 11.17 -4.18 -14.64
CA SER A 234 9.90 -4.80 -15.02
C SER A 234 9.19 -5.44 -13.83
N MET A 235 9.92 -6.18 -12.99
CA MET A 235 9.37 -6.84 -11.81
C MET A 235 8.92 -5.81 -10.77
N GLN A 236 9.72 -4.74 -10.56
CA GLN A 236 9.37 -3.64 -9.67
C GLN A 236 8.15 -2.85 -10.17
N PHE A 237 8.00 -2.73 -11.48
CA PHE A 237 6.86 -2.06 -12.11
C PHE A 237 5.55 -2.83 -11.90
N ILE A 238 5.54 -4.15 -12.11
CA ILE A 238 4.31 -4.95 -12.04
C ILE A 238 3.95 -5.42 -10.62
N ALA A 239 4.88 -5.50 -9.68
CA ALA A 239 4.63 -6.00 -8.33
C ALA A 239 3.41 -5.34 -7.63
N PRO A 240 3.22 -4.01 -7.67
CA PRO A 240 2.04 -3.37 -7.10
C PRO A 240 0.73 -3.83 -7.74
N TYR A 241 0.71 -4.01 -9.05
CA TYR A 241 -0.48 -4.48 -9.76
C TYR A 241 -0.79 -5.95 -9.45
N ALA A 242 0.24 -6.79 -9.37
CA ALA A 242 0.11 -8.19 -8.98
C ALA A 242 -0.47 -8.32 -7.56
N GLY A 243 0.10 -7.59 -6.60
CA GLY A 243 -0.43 -7.53 -5.24
C GLY A 243 -1.86 -7.02 -5.17
N CYS A 244 -2.20 -6.01 -6.00
CA CYS A 244 -3.56 -5.48 -6.10
C CYS A 244 -4.54 -6.57 -6.55
N SER A 245 -4.21 -7.37 -7.56
CA SER A 245 -5.05 -8.48 -8.02
C SER A 245 -5.26 -9.55 -6.94
N MET A 246 -4.24 -9.80 -6.11
CA MET A 246 -4.35 -10.72 -4.96
C MET A 246 -5.31 -10.16 -3.89
N GLY A 247 -5.27 -8.86 -3.61
CA GLY A 247 -6.19 -8.20 -2.68
C GLY A 247 -7.62 -8.10 -3.21
N GLU A 248 -7.79 -7.85 -4.51
CA GLU A 248 -9.10 -7.78 -5.17
C GLU A 248 -9.85 -9.11 -5.15
N TYR A 249 -9.13 -10.23 -5.10
CA TYR A 249 -9.73 -11.56 -4.97
C TYR A 249 -10.71 -11.62 -3.79
N TYR A 250 -10.34 -11.08 -2.65
CA TYR A 250 -11.17 -11.04 -1.45
C TYR A 250 -12.31 -10.02 -1.58
N ARG A 251 -11.98 -8.79 -2.02
CA ARG A 251 -12.99 -7.74 -2.23
C ARG A 251 -14.14 -8.21 -3.13
N ASP A 252 -13.80 -8.81 -4.27
CA ASP A 252 -14.79 -9.20 -5.27
C ASP A 252 -15.66 -10.40 -4.81
N ARG A 253 -15.29 -11.04 -3.70
CA ARG A 253 -16.03 -12.12 -3.04
C ARG A 253 -16.73 -11.71 -1.73
N GLY A 254 -16.80 -10.40 -1.47
CA GLY A 254 -17.51 -9.88 -0.30
C GLY A 254 -16.74 -10.02 1.00
N GLU A 255 -15.41 -10.03 0.90
CA GLU A 255 -14.50 -10.00 2.04
C GLU A 255 -13.74 -8.66 2.07
N ASP A 256 -13.07 -8.38 3.18
CA ASP A 256 -12.27 -7.18 3.35
C ASP A 256 -10.79 -7.50 3.24
N SER A 257 -10.07 -6.66 2.50
CA SER A 257 -8.63 -6.75 2.34
C SER A 257 -7.93 -5.41 2.51
N LEU A 258 -6.66 -5.47 2.91
CA LEU A 258 -5.77 -4.34 3.09
C LEU A 258 -4.52 -4.57 2.26
N ILE A 259 -4.13 -3.59 1.45
CA ILE A 259 -2.88 -3.64 0.69
C ILE A 259 -1.97 -2.47 1.06
N VAL A 260 -0.70 -2.78 1.27
CA VAL A 260 0.38 -1.80 1.49
C VAL A 260 1.31 -1.85 0.28
N TYR A 261 1.61 -0.68 -0.28
CA TYR A 261 2.62 -0.54 -1.34
C TYR A 261 3.85 0.17 -0.80
N ASP A 262 4.92 -0.54 -0.53
CA ASP A 262 6.16 0.00 0.06
C ASP A 262 7.36 -0.13 -0.90
N ASP A 263 7.63 0.84 -1.78
CA ASP A 263 6.93 2.11 -1.97
C ASP A 263 6.65 2.39 -3.46
N LEU A 264 5.68 3.24 -3.73
CA LEU A 264 5.33 3.64 -5.09
C LEU A 264 6.31 4.65 -5.71
N SER A 265 7.16 5.31 -4.91
CA SER A 265 8.25 6.15 -5.45
C SER A 265 9.21 5.32 -6.28
N LYS A 266 9.57 4.12 -5.81
CA LYS A 266 10.45 3.19 -6.53
C LYS A 266 9.76 2.56 -7.73
N GLN A 267 8.46 2.30 -7.65
CA GLN A 267 7.69 1.88 -8.84
C GLN A 267 7.76 2.95 -9.93
N ALA A 268 7.58 4.22 -9.58
CA ALA A 268 7.69 5.32 -10.53
C ALA A 268 9.08 5.41 -11.17
N VAL A 269 10.15 5.22 -10.38
CA VAL A 269 11.53 5.18 -10.87
C VAL A 269 11.74 4.01 -11.84
N ALA A 270 11.26 2.83 -11.50
CA ALA A 270 11.32 1.65 -12.38
C ALA A 270 10.58 1.90 -13.71
N TYR A 271 9.39 2.48 -13.63
CA TYR A 271 8.61 2.83 -14.82
C TYR A 271 9.28 3.91 -15.68
N ARG A 272 9.93 4.90 -15.05
CA ARG A 272 10.76 5.90 -15.75
C ARG A 272 11.90 5.22 -16.51
N GLN A 273 12.62 4.30 -15.88
CA GLN A 273 13.69 3.54 -16.52
C GLN A 273 13.19 2.78 -17.75
N ILE A 274 12.12 2.01 -17.60
CA ILE A 274 11.48 1.27 -18.70
C ILE A 274 11.09 2.22 -19.85
N SER A 275 10.44 3.33 -19.51
CA SER A 275 9.95 4.29 -20.50
C SER A 275 11.08 4.97 -21.28
N LEU A 276 12.19 5.30 -20.63
CA LEU A 276 13.37 5.88 -21.30
C LEU A 276 14.04 4.85 -22.23
N LEU A 277 14.16 3.60 -21.80
CA LEU A 277 14.69 2.52 -22.63
C LEU A 277 13.80 2.21 -23.84
N LEU A 278 12.48 2.30 -23.67
CA LEU A 278 11.49 2.24 -24.75
C LEU A 278 11.45 3.51 -25.63
N ARG A 279 12.32 4.49 -25.35
CA ARG A 279 12.40 5.78 -26.08
C ARG A 279 11.12 6.60 -26.05
N ARG A 280 10.30 6.45 -25.02
CA ARG A 280 9.16 7.34 -24.77
C ARG A 280 9.66 8.74 -24.40
N PRO A 281 9.01 9.82 -24.90
CA PRO A 281 9.45 11.18 -24.59
C PRO A 281 9.36 11.47 -23.09
N PRO A 282 10.44 11.96 -22.46
CA PRO A 282 10.43 12.32 -21.04
C PRO A 282 9.71 13.64 -20.80
N GLY A 283 8.99 13.71 -19.68
CA GLY A 283 8.39 14.92 -19.12
C GLY A 283 9.17 15.47 -17.92
N ARG A 284 8.44 16.04 -16.95
CA ARG A 284 9.01 16.61 -15.71
C ARG A 284 9.80 15.53 -14.95
N GLU A 285 11.01 15.88 -14.49
CA GLU A 285 11.94 14.98 -13.79
C GLU A 285 12.25 13.68 -14.56
N ALA A 286 12.20 13.77 -15.90
CA ALA A 286 12.36 12.65 -16.82
C ALA A 286 11.32 11.51 -16.68
N TYR A 287 10.23 11.72 -15.96
CA TYR A 287 9.11 10.78 -15.94
C TYR A 287 8.33 10.82 -17.25
N PRO A 288 7.76 9.68 -17.69
CA PRO A 288 6.88 9.67 -18.85
C PRO A 288 5.58 10.41 -18.56
N GLY A 289 4.92 10.91 -19.62
CA GLY A 289 3.69 11.70 -19.46
C GLY A 289 2.52 10.97 -18.81
N ASP A 290 2.55 9.65 -18.78
CA ASP A 290 1.52 8.78 -18.20
C ASP A 290 1.84 8.28 -16.78
N VAL A 291 2.84 8.85 -16.09
CA VAL A 291 3.18 8.44 -14.71
C VAL A 291 2.03 8.72 -13.73
N PHE A 292 1.21 9.74 -13.96
CA PHE A 292 -0.01 9.94 -13.18
C PHE A 292 -0.97 8.76 -13.36
N TYR A 293 -1.17 8.32 -14.59
CA TYR A 293 -2.01 7.18 -14.92
C TYR A 293 -1.47 5.86 -14.38
N LEU A 294 -0.14 5.71 -14.27
CA LEU A 294 0.48 4.57 -13.59
C LEU A 294 -0.10 4.35 -12.18
N HIS A 295 -0.12 5.40 -11.36
CA HIS A 295 -0.59 5.33 -9.98
C HIS A 295 -2.11 5.42 -9.88
N SER A 296 -2.78 6.21 -10.72
CA SER A 296 -4.23 6.38 -10.64
C SER A 296 -4.97 5.10 -11.02
N ARG A 297 -4.58 4.40 -12.09
CA ARG A 297 -5.23 3.12 -12.45
C ARG A 297 -4.97 2.00 -11.43
N LEU A 298 -3.86 2.06 -10.68
CA LEU A 298 -3.60 1.16 -9.57
C LEU A 298 -4.49 1.49 -8.36
N LEU A 299 -4.43 2.74 -7.90
CA LEU A 299 -5.07 3.16 -6.65
C LEU A 299 -6.60 3.24 -6.75
N GLU A 300 -7.15 3.53 -7.94
CA GLU A 300 -8.60 3.48 -8.17
C GLU A 300 -9.21 2.08 -8.02
N ARG A 301 -8.40 1.04 -8.10
CA ARG A 301 -8.82 -0.35 -7.84
C ARG A 301 -9.14 -0.59 -6.36
N ALA A 302 -8.52 0.17 -5.45
CA ALA A 302 -8.89 0.18 -4.04
C ALA A 302 -10.24 0.88 -3.88
N SER A 303 -11.22 0.17 -3.36
CA SER A 303 -12.58 0.65 -3.19
C SER A 303 -13.39 -0.28 -2.29
N ARG A 304 -14.51 0.22 -1.81
CA ARG A 304 -15.55 -0.61 -1.23
C ARG A 304 -16.62 -0.87 -2.29
N VAL A 305 -16.99 -2.11 -2.47
CA VAL A 305 -17.98 -2.53 -3.48
C VAL A 305 -19.31 -2.90 -2.83
N SER A 306 -20.39 -2.70 -3.57
CA SER A 306 -21.75 -2.99 -3.12
C SER A 306 -22.05 -4.49 -3.09
N ALA A 307 -23.12 -4.87 -2.41
CA ALA A 307 -23.54 -6.27 -2.37
C ALA A 307 -24.02 -6.78 -3.74
N GLU A 308 -24.63 -5.90 -4.54
CA GLU A 308 -25.07 -6.20 -5.90
C GLU A 308 -23.88 -6.49 -6.82
N TYR A 309 -22.79 -5.75 -6.66
CA TYR A 309 -21.55 -6.03 -7.40
C TYR A 309 -20.98 -7.39 -7.05
N VAL A 310 -20.90 -7.72 -5.76
CA VAL A 310 -20.37 -9.02 -5.28
C VAL A 310 -21.26 -10.17 -5.76
N GLU A 311 -22.58 -10.01 -5.69
CA GLU A 311 -23.52 -11.02 -6.19
C GLU A 311 -23.35 -11.26 -7.70
N ALA A 312 -23.24 -10.19 -8.47
CA ALA A 312 -23.02 -10.27 -9.92
C ALA A 312 -21.65 -10.90 -10.25
N PHE A 313 -20.58 -10.51 -9.55
CA PHE A 313 -19.23 -11.04 -9.77
C PHE A 313 -19.15 -12.54 -9.43
N THR A 314 -19.81 -12.98 -8.37
CA THR A 314 -19.83 -14.38 -7.92
C THR A 314 -20.94 -15.22 -8.56
N ASN A 315 -21.60 -14.72 -9.59
CA ASN A 315 -22.75 -15.40 -10.24
C ASN A 315 -23.84 -15.86 -9.25
N GLY A 316 -24.06 -15.07 -8.20
CA GLY A 316 -25.09 -15.34 -7.19
C GLY A 316 -24.67 -16.28 -6.07
N GLU A 317 -23.41 -16.72 -6.01
CA GLU A 317 -22.89 -17.56 -4.92
C GLU A 317 -22.82 -16.80 -3.59
N VAL A 318 -22.43 -15.52 -3.62
CA VAL A 318 -22.35 -14.66 -2.43
C VAL A 318 -23.41 -13.58 -2.52
N LYS A 319 -24.31 -13.53 -1.52
CA LYS A 319 -25.42 -12.56 -1.46
C LYS A 319 -25.36 -11.71 -0.21
N GLY A 320 -25.74 -10.44 -0.35
CA GLY A 320 -25.91 -9.52 0.77
C GLY A 320 -24.60 -9.09 1.45
N LYS A 321 -23.43 -9.46 0.91
CA LYS A 321 -22.13 -9.09 1.45
C LYS A 321 -21.48 -8.00 0.61
N THR A 322 -20.92 -7.00 1.28
CA THR A 322 -20.06 -5.99 0.67
C THR A 322 -18.61 -6.42 0.82
N GLY A 323 -17.74 -6.04 -0.12
CA GLY A 323 -16.32 -6.26 -0.02
C GLY A 323 -15.52 -4.96 -0.07
N SER A 324 -14.30 -4.98 0.42
CA SER A 324 -13.42 -3.81 0.34
C SER A 324 -11.97 -4.19 0.08
N LEU A 325 -11.26 -3.30 -0.63
CA LEU A 325 -9.82 -3.27 -0.73
C LEU A 325 -9.35 -1.88 -0.29
N THR A 326 -8.70 -1.81 0.86
CA THR A 326 -8.12 -0.60 1.42
C THR A 326 -6.67 -0.51 1.02
N ALA A 327 -6.21 0.64 0.52
CA ALA A 327 -4.83 0.83 0.11
C ALA A 327 -4.08 1.82 1.00
N LEU A 328 -2.89 1.43 1.43
CA LEU A 328 -1.91 2.27 2.10
C LEU A 328 -0.67 2.39 1.20
N PRO A 329 -0.70 3.26 0.18
CA PRO A 329 0.49 3.57 -0.59
C PRO A 329 1.49 4.35 0.25
N ILE A 330 2.78 4.03 0.08
CA ILE A 330 3.89 4.75 0.71
C ILE A 330 4.61 5.54 -0.36
N ILE A 331 4.88 6.81 -0.07
CA ILE A 331 5.70 7.70 -0.89
C ILE A 331 6.86 8.24 -0.04
N GLU A 332 8.07 8.22 -0.61
CA GLU A 332 9.26 8.78 -0.01
C GLU A 332 9.45 10.23 -0.51
N THR A 333 9.60 11.17 0.42
CA THR A 333 10.00 12.55 0.14
C THR A 333 11.49 12.74 0.37
N GLN A 334 12.04 13.85 -0.14
CA GLN A 334 13.39 14.31 0.13
C GLN A 334 13.31 15.66 0.84
N ALA A 335 13.89 15.76 2.03
CA ALA A 335 13.87 16.97 2.86
C ALA A 335 12.45 17.56 3.08
N GLY A 336 11.46 16.69 3.22
CA GLY A 336 10.05 17.09 3.44
C GLY A 336 9.36 17.71 2.21
N ASP A 337 9.97 17.67 1.02
CA ASP A 337 9.38 18.28 -0.19
C ASP A 337 8.21 17.46 -0.72
N VAL A 338 7.01 17.90 -0.36
CA VAL A 338 5.74 17.35 -0.88
C VAL A 338 5.33 17.95 -2.23
N SER A 339 6.05 18.98 -2.71
CA SER A 339 5.76 19.64 -3.99
C SER A 339 6.43 18.96 -5.19
N ALA A 340 7.28 17.98 -4.93
CA ALA A 340 7.89 17.13 -5.97
C ALA A 340 6.83 16.42 -6.83
N PHE A 341 7.20 15.97 -8.01
CA PHE A 341 6.25 15.53 -9.02
C PHE A 341 5.45 14.29 -8.60
N VAL A 342 6.11 13.22 -8.14
CA VAL A 342 5.43 11.99 -7.74
C VAL A 342 4.58 12.19 -6.47
N PRO A 343 5.06 12.84 -5.39
CA PRO A 343 4.25 13.15 -4.22
C PRO A 343 2.96 13.89 -4.55
N THR A 344 3.02 14.97 -5.33
CA THR A 344 1.82 15.77 -5.71
C THR A 344 0.81 14.93 -6.48
N ASN A 345 1.25 14.07 -7.39
CA ASN A 345 0.37 13.19 -8.12
C ASN A 345 -0.37 12.23 -7.18
N VAL A 346 0.33 11.55 -6.28
CA VAL A 346 -0.28 10.56 -5.39
C VAL A 346 -1.18 11.21 -4.34
N ILE A 347 -0.82 12.37 -3.79
CA ILE A 347 -1.69 13.16 -2.90
C ILE A 347 -3.02 13.48 -3.59
N SER A 348 -3.01 13.81 -4.88
CA SER A 348 -4.23 14.12 -5.62
C SER A 348 -5.13 12.92 -5.88
N ILE A 349 -4.53 11.72 -6.01
CA ILE A 349 -5.26 10.46 -6.28
C ILE A 349 -5.87 9.89 -4.99
N THR A 350 -5.23 10.06 -3.85
CA THR A 350 -5.60 9.44 -2.58
C THR A 350 -6.69 10.22 -1.83
N ASP A 351 -7.34 9.56 -0.89
CA ASP A 351 -8.43 10.08 -0.07
C ASP A 351 -7.92 10.75 1.22
N GLY A 352 -6.67 11.11 1.25
CA GLY A 352 -5.98 11.75 2.36
C GLY A 352 -4.55 11.26 2.49
N GLN A 353 -3.84 11.80 3.48
CA GLN A 353 -2.45 11.46 3.76
C GLN A 353 -2.12 11.50 5.24
N ILE A 354 -1.28 10.57 5.66
CA ILE A 354 -0.58 10.53 6.94
C ILE A 354 0.83 11.03 6.67
N PHE A 355 1.14 12.24 7.11
CA PHE A 355 2.45 12.86 6.91
C PHE A 355 3.35 12.60 8.12
N LEU A 356 4.48 11.92 7.88
CA LEU A 356 5.50 11.65 8.88
C LEU A 356 6.67 12.61 8.71
N GLU A 357 7.01 13.33 9.77
CA GLU A 357 7.94 14.44 9.75
C GLU A 357 9.25 14.08 10.45
N THR A 358 10.37 14.43 9.82
CA THR A 358 11.73 14.11 10.32
C THR A 358 12.02 14.78 11.66
N ASP A 359 11.59 16.03 11.85
CA ASP A 359 11.83 16.78 13.08
C ASP A 359 11.09 16.17 14.27
N LEU A 360 9.84 15.72 14.06
CA LEU A 360 9.08 14.99 15.06
C LEU A 360 9.73 13.65 15.41
N PHE A 361 10.22 12.94 14.41
CA PHE A 361 10.92 11.67 14.62
C PHE A 361 12.20 11.84 15.44
N ASN A 362 13.00 12.85 15.12
CA ASN A 362 14.25 13.17 15.79
C ASN A 362 14.03 13.68 17.21
N SER A 363 12.92 14.39 17.48
CA SER A 363 12.51 14.80 18.83
C SER A 363 11.92 13.68 19.68
N GLY A 364 11.86 12.44 19.14
CA GLY A 364 11.38 11.27 19.86
C GLY A 364 9.85 11.08 19.86
N ILE A 365 9.13 11.86 19.07
CA ILE A 365 7.69 11.67 18.85
C ILE A 365 7.50 10.56 17.82
N ARG A 366 7.04 9.39 18.25
CA ARG A 366 6.86 8.21 17.39
C ARG A 366 5.52 7.54 17.69
N PRO A 367 4.63 7.38 16.70
CA PRO A 367 4.77 7.76 15.27
C PRO A 367 4.97 9.27 15.08
N ALA A 368 5.82 9.63 14.12
CA ALA A 368 6.19 11.02 13.84
C ALA A 368 5.13 11.74 12.99
N MET A 369 3.86 11.47 13.25
CA MET A 369 2.75 12.02 12.48
C MET A 369 2.53 13.49 12.78
N ASN A 370 2.50 14.30 11.73
CA ASN A 370 2.12 15.70 11.83
C ASN A 370 0.60 15.86 11.71
N PRO A 371 -0.14 16.15 12.81
CA PRO A 371 -1.60 16.26 12.77
C PRO A 371 -2.12 17.50 12.03
N GLY A 372 -1.27 18.50 11.77
CA GLY A 372 -1.65 19.73 11.07
C GLY A 372 -1.84 19.54 9.56
N ILE A 373 -1.00 18.69 8.94
CA ILE A 373 -1.00 18.44 7.50
C ILE A 373 -1.45 17.03 7.12
N SER A 374 -1.68 16.17 8.12
CA SER A 374 -2.30 14.86 7.90
C SER A 374 -3.82 15.02 7.83
N VAL A 375 -4.43 14.42 6.81
CA VAL A 375 -5.86 14.60 6.52
C VAL A 375 -6.46 13.28 6.08
N SER A 376 -7.63 12.92 6.62
CA SER A 376 -8.51 11.89 6.07
C SER A 376 -9.76 12.55 5.48
N ARG A 377 -10.03 12.33 4.19
CA ARG A 377 -11.22 12.86 3.52
C ARG A 377 -12.49 12.10 3.89
N VAL A 378 -12.36 10.89 4.41
CA VAL A 378 -13.47 10.08 4.94
C VAL A 378 -13.80 10.53 6.38
N GLY A 379 -12.79 10.79 7.19
CA GLY A 379 -12.94 11.34 8.53
C GLY A 379 -13.80 10.47 9.45
N GLY A 380 -14.70 11.09 10.20
CA GLY A 380 -15.48 10.44 11.25
C GLY A 380 -16.42 9.31 10.79
N ALA A 381 -16.65 9.14 9.49
CA ALA A 381 -17.36 7.96 8.96
C ALA A 381 -16.53 6.67 9.07
N ALA A 382 -15.20 6.81 9.11
CA ALA A 382 -14.23 5.73 9.29
C ALA A 382 -13.79 5.54 10.76
N GLN A 383 -14.59 5.96 11.72
CA GLN A 383 -14.30 5.79 13.15
C GLN A 383 -15.41 5.03 13.85
N THR A 384 -15.04 4.24 14.86
CA THR A 384 -16.01 3.75 15.84
C THR A 384 -16.57 4.93 16.63
N LYS A 385 -17.81 4.80 17.17
CA LYS A 385 -18.45 5.91 17.87
C LYS A 385 -17.64 6.40 19.06
N ILE A 386 -17.00 5.48 19.81
CA ILE A 386 -16.14 5.84 20.95
C ILE A 386 -14.94 6.69 20.50
N ILE A 387 -14.21 6.26 19.47
CA ILE A 387 -13.03 7.00 18.99
C ILE A 387 -13.45 8.34 18.37
N LYS A 388 -14.55 8.38 17.64
CA LYS A 388 -15.11 9.62 17.08
C LYS A 388 -15.45 10.64 18.17
N LYS A 389 -16.08 10.19 19.25
CA LYS A 389 -16.48 11.07 20.36
C LYS A 389 -15.29 11.60 21.15
N LEU A 390 -14.34 10.72 21.45
CA LEU A 390 -13.20 11.05 22.30
C LEU A 390 -12.03 11.70 21.54
N GLY A 391 -11.78 11.27 20.29
CA GLY A 391 -10.64 11.73 19.50
C GLY A 391 -10.69 13.21 19.09
N GLY A 392 -11.91 13.79 18.99
CA GLY A 392 -12.07 15.21 18.64
C GLY A 392 -11.36 16.16 19.58
N GLY A 393 -11.38 15.87 20.88
CA GLY A 393 -10.69 16.65 21.91
C GLY A 393 -9.17 16.65 21.75
N ILE A 394 -8.61 15.50 21.39
CA ILE A 394 -7.16 15.33 21.19
C ILE A 394 -6.64 16.21 20.06
N ARG A 395 -7.33 16.23 18.93
CA ARG A 395 -6.93 17.04 17.76
C ARG A 395 -6.91 18.54 18.10
N ILE A 396 -7.93 19.01 18.82
CA ILE A 396 -8.03 20.41 19.26
C ILE A 396 -6.89 20.75 20.23
N ALA A 397 -6.65 19.91 21.24
CA ALA A 397 -5.59 20.11 22.21
C ALA A 397 -4.20 20.19 21.58
N LEU A 398 -3.91 19.30 20.62
CA LEU A 398 -2.64 19.31 19.89
C LEU A 398 -2.48 20.50 18.95
N ALA A 399 -3.55 20.96 18.31
CA ALA A 399 -3.52 22.15 17.47
C ALA A 399 -3.22 23.41 18.31
N GLN A 400 -3.92 23.60 19.43
CA GLN A 400 -3.69 24.70 20.36
C GLN A 400 -2.27 24.66 20.96
N TYR A 401 -1.81 23.49 21.36
CA TYR A 401 -0.45 23.31 21.85
C TYR A 401 0.60 23.76 20.84
N ARG A 402 0.46 23.38 19.56
CA ARG A 402 1.42 23.76 18.52
C ARG A 402 1.47 25.26 18.25
N GLU A 403 0.33 25.92 18.22
CA GLU A 403 0.27 27.38 18.13
C GLU A 403 1.02 28.05 19.29
N LEU A 404 0.69 27.66 20.51
CA LEU A 404 1.32 28.23 21.71
C LEU A 404 2.81 27.88 21.83
N ALA A 405 3.21 26.65 21.48
CA ALA A 405 4.60 26.22 21.50
C ALA A 405 5.48 27.00 20.52
N ALA A 406 4.95 27.36 19.35
CA ALA A 406 5.67 28.19 18.39
C ALA A 406 5.94 29.60 18.94
N PHE A 407 5.00 30.20 19.64
CA PHE A 407 5.20 31.49 20.33
C PHE A 407 6.15 31.35 21.53
N ALA A 408 6.07 30.27 22.28
CA ALA A 408 6.89 30.01 23.46
C ALA A 408 8.39 29.92 23.17
N GLN A 409 8.77 29.54 21.96
CA GLN A 409 10.18 29.49 21.53
C GLN A 409 10.84 30.88 21.44
N PHE A 410 10.05 31.92 21.27
CA PHE A 410 10.53 33.31 21.14
C PHE A 410 10.41 34.13 22.42
N ALA A 411 9.75 33.62 23.46
CA ALA A 411 9.57 34.31 24.72
C ALA A 411 10.61 33.84 25.76
N SER A 412 11.45 34.74 26.21
CA SER A 412 12.48 34.44 27.22
C SER A 412 11.88 34.09 28.60
N ASP A 413 10.66 34.58 28.93
CA ASP A 413 9.91 34.28 30.13
C ASP A 413 8.45 34.03 29.80
N LEU A 414 8.03 32.77 29.93
CA LEU A 414 6.62 32.40 29.85
C LEU A 414 5.91 32.78 31.15
N ASP A 415 4.80 33.52 31.05
CA ASP A 415 3.93 33.75 32.19
C ASP A 415 3.27 32.44 32.68
N GLU A 416 2.82 32.42 33.91
CA GLU A 416 2.26 31.24 34.55
C GLU A 416 0.98 30.76 33.83
N ALA A 417 0.20 31.70 33.27
CA ALA A 417 -1.01 31.40 32.53
C ALA A 417 -0.72 30.68 31.20
N THR A 418 0.27 31.14 30.44
CA THR A 418 0.71 30.49 29.19
C THR A 418 1.32 29.12 29.45
N ARG A 419 2.09 28.98 30.56
CA ARG A 419 2.64 27.67 30.96
C ARG A 419 1.53 26.69 31.31
N ALA A 420 0.51 27.09 32.05
CA ALA A 420 -0.64 26.27 32.40
C ALA A 420 -1.46 25.81 31.17
N GLN A 421 -1.47 26.61 30.10
CA GLN A 421 -2.10 26.23 28.82
C GLN A 421 -1.26 25.25 27.98
N LEU A 422 0.07 25.30 28.09
CA LEU A 422 0.98 24.41 27.38
C LEU A 422 1.04 23.00 27.99
N GLU A 423 0.99 22.89 29.32
CA GLU A 423 1.14 21.60 30.01
C GLU A 423 0.17 20.50 29.55
N PRO A 424 -1.15 20.75 29.40
CA PRO A 424 -2.06 19.70 28.90
C PRO A 424 -1.68 19.20 27.51
N GLY A 425 -1.28 20.10 26.61
CA GLY A 425 -0.85 19.75 25.26
C GLY A 425 0.45 18.95 25.24
N GLN A 426 1.39 19.24 26.12
CA GLN A 426 2.61 18.45 26.29
C GLN A 426 2.31 17.02 26.73
N ARG A 427 1.42 16.85 27.73
CA ARG A 427 1.00 15.53 28.21
C ARG A 427 0.27 14.73 27.13
N VAL A 428 -0.61 15.38 26.37
CA VAL A 428 -1.28 14.73 25.23
C VAL A 428 -0.26 14.34 24.14
N THR A 429 0.72 15.20 23.86
CA THR A 429 1.80 14.87 22.88
C THR A 429 2.61 13.67 23.35
N GLU A 430 2.95 13.60 24.63
CA GLU A 430 3.66 12.45 25.20
C GLU A 430 2.81 11.19 25.14
N LEU A 431 1.52 11.30 25.49
CA LEU A 431 0.57 10.19 25.44
C LEU A 431 0.38 9.63 24.02
N MET A 432 0.50 10.45 22.95
CA MET A 432 0.36 9.99 21.58
C MET A 432 1.55 9.16 21.11
N LYS A 433 2.66 9.15 21.82
CA LYS A 433 3.78 8.24 21.55
C LYS A 433 3.35 6.79 21.75
N GLN A 434 3.83 5.92 20.89
CA GLN A 434 3.51 4.51 20.92
C GLN A 434 4.70 3.68 20.43
N LYS A 435 4.98 2.57 21.09
CA LYS A 435 6.05 1.65 20.70
C LYS A 435 5.67 0.96 19.38
N GLN A 436 6.67 0.67 18.57
CA GLN A 436 6.48 -0.15 17.35
C GLN A 436 6.01 -1.55 17.72
N TYR A 437 5.21 -2.14 16.85
CA TYR A 437 4.66 -3.50 16.97
C TYR A 437 3.82 -3.71 18.24
N SER A 438 3.18 -2.65 18.69
CA SER A 438 2.33 -2.66 19.87
C SER A 438 1.02 -1.91 19.58
N PRO A 439 0.24 -2.37 18.61
CA PRO A 439 -1.04 -1.74 18.30
C PRO A 439 -2.02 -1.93 19.46
N LEU A 440 -2.85 -0.92 19.71
CA LEU A 440 -3.88 -0.92 20.75
C LEU A 440 -5.25 -1.29 20.18
N SER A 441 -6.07 -1.94 21.00
CA SER A 441 -7.48 -2.16 20.72
C SER A 441 -8.30 -0.87 20.84
N VAL A 442 -9.52 -0.88 20.32
CA VAL A 442 -10.46 0.26 20.43
C VAL A 442 -10.74 0.65 21.88
N ALA A 443 -10.92 -0.34 22.77
CA ALA A 443 -11.16 -0.11 24.18
C ALA A 443 -9.94 0.50 24.87
N GLU A 444 -8.74 -0.01 24.60
CA GLU A 444 -7.50 0.53 25.14
C GLU A 444 -7.26 1.98 24.70
N MET A 445 -7.43 2.28 23.40
CA MET A 445 -7.37 3.67 22.93
C MET A 445 -8.44 4.53 23.57
N GLY A 446 -9.66 4.02 23.68
CA GLY A 446 -10.79 4.73 24.29
C GLY A 446 -10.50 5.16 25.72
N VAL A 447 -10.02 4.27 26.58
CA VAL A 447 -9.73 4.58 27.97
C VAL A 447 -8.56 5.56 28.13
N VAL A 448 -7.52 5.42 27.30
CA VAL A 448 -6.35 6.32 27.32
C VAL A 448 -6.75 7.73 26.88
N ILE A 449 -7.51 7.87 25.79
CA ILE A 449 -8.00 9.17 25.31
C ILE A 449 -9.00 9.77 26.30
N PHE A 450 -9.85 8.96 26.91
CA PHE A 450 -10.78 9.40 27.93
C PHE A 450 -10.04 9.97 29.17
N ALA A 451 -8.98 9.32 29.61
CA ALA A 451 -8.14 9.79 30.71
C ALA A 451 -7.51 11.15 30.40
N ALA A 452 -7.01 11.35 29.17
CA ALA A 452 -6.46 12.62 28.72
C ALA A 452 -7.51 13.75 28.70
N ASN A 453 -8.67 13.50 28.11
CA ASN A 453 -9.74 14.49 27.95
C ASN A 453 -10.35 14.93 29.29
N ASN A 454 -10.41 14.03 30.29
CA ASN A 454 -11.05 14.30 31.58
C ASN A 454 -10.06 14.74 32.68
N GLY A 455 -8.82 15.07 32.28
CA GLY A 455 -7.84 15.69 33.17
C GLY A 455 -7.17 14.73 34.17
N TYR A 456 -7.29 13.42 33.97
CA TYR A 456 -6.61 12.42 34.83
C TYR A 456 -5.09 12.43 34.72
N LEU A 457 -4.53 13.18 33.75
CA LEU A 457 -3.09 13.36 33.56
C LEU A 457 -2.52 14.61 34.23
N LYS A 458 -3.35 15.48 34.87
CA LYS A 458 -2.90 16.79 35.37
C LYS A 458 -1.81 16.71 36.42
N ASP A 459 -1.89 15.73 37.29
CA ASP A 459 -0.98 15.47 38.39
C ASP A 459 0.14 14.46 38.05
N ILE A 460 0.22 14.02 36.78
CA ILE A 460 1.24 13.11 36.31
C ILE A 460 2.43 13.90 35.78
N GLU A 461 3.64 13.58 36.22
CA GLU A 461 4.87 14.12 35.63
C GLU A 461 5.02 13.72 34.15
N LEU A 462 5.52 14.64 33.33
CA LEU A 462 5.60 14.42 31.86
C LEU A 462 6.37 13.15 31.50
N ASN A 463 7.46 12.86 32.19
CA ASN A 463 8.30 11.66 31.97
C ASN A 463 7.63 10.35 32.43
N LYS A 464 6.54 10.43 33.23
CA LYS A 464 5.78 9.27 33.72
C LYS A 464 4.48 9.01 32.97
N VAL A 465 4.12 9.82 31.99
CA VAL A 465 2.85 9.69 31.23
C VAL A 465 2.73 8.32 30.56
N LEU A 466 3.78 7.81 29.96
CA LEU A 466 3.78 6.48 29.31
C LEU A 466 3.78 5.33 30.33
N ASP A 467 4.39 5.51 31.49
CA ASP A 467 4.32 4.52 32.57
C ASP A 467 2.92 4.45 33.17
N PHE A 468 2.28 5.61 33.35
CA PHE A 468 0.88 5.70 33.72
C PHE A 468 -0.03 4.99 32.72
N GLU A 469 0.15 5.24 31.41
CA GLU A 469 -0.59 4.54 30.35
C GLU A 469 -0.43 3.03 30.46
N ALA A 470 0.79 2.54 30.57
CA ALA A 470 1.08 1.11 30.65
C ALA A 470 0.41 0.46 31.88
N ALA A 471 0.48 1.11 33.03
CA ALA A 471 -0.15 0.64 34.26
C ALA A 471 -1.68 0.69 34.18
N LEU A 472 -2.25 1.76 33.61
CA LEU A 472 -3.69 1.88 33.37
C LEU A 472 -4.20 0.77 32.46
N LEU A 473 -3.54 0.51 31.34
CA LEU A 473 -3.92 -0.56 30.42
C LEU A 473 -3.82 -1.94 31.05
N SER A 474 -2.76 -2.19 31.85
CA SER A 474 -2.63 -3.43 32.62
C SER A 474 -3.78 -3.61 33.61
N TYR A 475 -4.13 -2.56 34.35
CA TYR A 475 -5.25 -2.58 35.28
C TYR A 475 -6.58 -2.83 34.57
N MET A 476 -6.87 -2.10 33.49
CA MET A 476 -8.12 -2.25 32.74
C MET A 476 -8.27 -3.64 32.12
N ASN A 477 -7.20 -4.21 31.61
CA ASN A 477 -7.22 -5.55 31.01
C ASN A 477 -7.34 -6.68 32.06
N SER A 478 -6.91 -6.45 33.32
CA SER A 478 -7.04 -7.44 34.39
C SER A 478 -8.35 -7.29 35.20
N GLU A 479 -8.61 -6.09 35.70
CA GLU A 479 -9.72 -5.85 36.62
C GLU A 479 -11.04 -5.53 35.93
N GLU A 480 -10.98 -4.90 34.74
CA GLU A 480 -12.13 -4.45 33.96
C GLU A 480 -12.25 -5.16 32.61
N ALA A 481 -11.75 -6.39 32.52
CA ALA A 481 -11.68 -7.17 31.26
C ALA A 481 -13.03 -7.29 30.55
N ALA A 482 -14.13 -7.46 31.31
CA ALA A 482 -15.48 -7.57 30.73
C ALA A 482 -15.94 -6.24 30.10
N LEU A 483 -15.59 -5.10 30.71
CA LEU A 483 -15.85 -3.78 30.16
C LEU A 483 -15.06 -3.57 28.87
N MET A 484 -13.77 -3.87 28.89
CA MET A 484 -12.90 -3.75 27.73
C MET A 484 -13.37 -4.62 26.56
N ALA A 485 -13.78 -5.87 26.81
CA ALA A 485 -14.35 -6.76 25.81
C ALA A 485 -15.65 -6.19 25.21
N SER A 486 -16.56 -5.68 26.03
CA SER A 486 -17.82 -5.09 25.56
C SER A 486 -17.60 -3.84 24.70
N VAL A 487 -16.64 -2.98 25.05
CA VAL A 487 -16.28 -1.80 24.25
C VAL A 487 -15.67 -2.21 22.91
N ASN A 488 -14.78 -3.20 22.91
CA ASN A 488 -14.17 -3.70 21.66
C ASN A 488 -15.21 -4.33 20.72
N GLU A 489 -16.19 -5.06 21.25
CA GLU A 489 -17.25 -5.69 20.44
C GLU A 489 -18.20 -4.64 19.85
N LYS A 490 -18.67 -3.70 20.65
CA LYS A 490 -19.68 -2.72 20.24
C LYS A 490 -19.10 -1.52 19.49
N GLY A 491 -17.90 -1.07 19.86
CA GLY A 491 -17.29 0.18 19.35
C GLY A 491 -18.15 1.41 19.60
N ASP A 492 -19.12 1.31 20.54
CA ASP A 492 -20.10 2.35 20.84
C ASP A 492 -19.64 3.24 22.01
N TRP A 493 -20.32 4.36 22.21
CA TRP A 493 -20.13 5.27 23.33
C TRP A 493 -21.48 5.74 23.86
N ASN A 494 -21.69 5.58 25.14
CA ASN A 494 -22.91 5.98 25.85
C ASN A 494 -22.59 6.34 27.31
N ASP A 495 -23.57 6.89 28.01
CA ASP A 495 -23.43 7.34 29.40
C ASP A 495 -23.05 6.19 30.36
N ASP A 496 -23.43 4.95 30.09
CA ASP A 496 -23.06 3.77 30.88
C ASP A 496 -21.56 3.46 30.74
N PHE A 497 -21.02 3.48 29.52
CA PHE A 497 -19.58 3.32 29.32
C PHE A 497 -18.77 4.47 29.91
N GLU A 498 -19.26 5.70 29.80
CA GLU A 498 -18.63 6.88 30.40
C GLU A 498 -18.55 6.75 31.91
N ALA A 499 -19.67 6.40 32.57
CA ALA A 499 -19.72 6.19 34.02
C ALA A 499 -18.79 5.07 34.50
N LYS A 500 -18.72 3.95 33.74
CA LYS A 500 -17.83 2.82 34.05
C LYS A 500 -16.36 3.18 33.87
N PHE A 501 -16.00 3.90 32.82
CA PHE A 501 -14.62 4.39 32.61
C PHE A 501 -14.21 5.35 33.72
N LYS A 502 -15.10 6.27 34.12
CA LYS A 502 -14.85 7.19 35.21
C LYS A 502 -14.61 6.44 36.53
N ALA A 503 -15.48 5.52 36.90
CA ALA A 503 -15.37 4.71 38.10
C ALA A 503 -14.07 3.88 38.14
N ALA A 504 -13.71 3.25 37.01
CA ALA A 504 -12.49 2.46 36.87
C ALA A 504 -11.23 3.32 37.00
N LEU A 505 -11.19 4.51 36.40
CA LEU A 505 -10.07 5.44 36.48
C LEU A 505 -9.91 6.02 37.90
N GLU A 506 -11.01 6.38 38.56
CA GLU A 506 -10.99 6.87 39.95
C GLU A 506 -10.46 5.78 40.90
N LYS A 507 -10.92 4.53 40.74
CA LYS A 507 -10.42 3.38 41.49
C LYS A 507 -8.94 3.14 41.22
N PHE A 508 -8.50 3.15 39.98
CA PHE A 508 -7.10 2.98 39.59
C PHE A 508 -6.21 4.06 40.25
N LYS A 509 -6.60 5.35 40.14
CA LYS A 509 -5.83 6.45 40.76
C LYS A 509 -5.78 6.39 42.27
N SER A 510 -6.79 5.82 42.93
CA SER A 510 -6.77 5.64 44.39
C SER A 510 -5.80 4.56 44.87
N THR A 511 -5.37 3.67 43.99
CA THR A 511 -4.48 2.53 44.31
C THR A 511 -3.00 2.83 44.14
N GLN A 512 -2.65 3.89 43.41
CA GLN A 512 -1.25 4.23 43.07
C GLN A 512 -1.04 5.75 43.09
N THR A 513 0.12 6.18 43.54
CA THR A 513 0.62 7.57 43.47
C THR A 513 1.58 7.72 42.30
N TRP A 514 1.42 8.76 41.52
CA TRP A 514 2.16 9.01 40.27
C TRP A 514 3.03 10.26 40.33
#